data_73b82ddc5a4ccfbc909562a01df1a366
#
_entry.id   73b82ddc5a4ccfbc909562a01df1a366
#
_cell.length_a   1.000
_cell.length_b   1.000
_cell.length_c   1.000
_cell.angle_alpha   90.00
_cell.angle_beta   90.00
_cell.angle_gamma   90.00
#
_symmetry.space_group_name_H-M   'P 1'
#
loop_
_entity.id
_entity.type
_entity.pdbx_description
1 polymer ?
#
loop_
_entity_poly.entity_id
_entity_poly.type
_entity_poly.pdbx_seq_one_letter_code
_entity_poly.pdbx_strand_id
1 'polypeptide(L)'
;MYIAAITTGDTNLMITFAVSAGKQRLLQKRMNELGVAEADFQENFIRSSGSGGQHINKSSTCVHLLHLPTGLEVKCMRERSQSVNRFIARRELLEKIAASRGLETPYSIKAYRIRRQKSRAKRKRAVKEEV
;
A
#
# COMPACT_ATOMS: atom_id res chain seq x y z
N MET A 1 -14.21 -12.48 25.65
CA MET A 1 -14.11 -12.56 25.02
C MET A 1 -13.55 -12.56 24.68
N TYR A 2 -13.48 -12.60 24.48
CA TYR A 2 -13.18 -12.71 23.67
C TYR A 2 -12.39 -12.43 23.24
N ILE A 3 -12.37 -12.32 23.42
CA ILE A 3 -11.85 -12.09 22.66
C ILE A 3 -10.91 -11.87 22.41
N ALA A 4 -10.75 -11.86 22.57
CA ALA A 4 -10.00 -11.63 22.08
C ALA A 4 -9.21 -11.85 21.83
N ALA A 5 -9.21 -12.35 21.82
CA ALA A 5 -8.69 -12.61 21.28
C ALA A 5 -8.35 -12.76 20.70
N ILE A 6 -8.79 -13.13 20.88
CA ILE A 6 -8.71 -13.24 20.06
C ILE A 6 -7.97 -13.00 19.57
N THR A 7 -7.71 -12.89 19.76
CA THR A 7 -7.10 -12.67 19.20
C THR A 7 -6.30 -12.93 18.90
N THR A 8 -6.08 -13.32 19.04
CA THR A 8 -5.49 -13.66 18.67
C THR A 8 -5.21 -13.99 17.96
N GLY A 9 -5.29 -14.43 18.20
CA GLY A 9 -4.95 -15.06 17.39
C GLY A 9 -5.02 -14.80 16.31
N ASP A 10 -5.43 -14.52 16.45
CA ASP A 10 -5.58 -13.97 15.51
C ASP A 10 -4.62 -13.79 14.63
N THR A 11 -3.73 -13.85 15.00
CA THR A 11 -2.66 -13.94 14.20
C THR A 11 -2.82 -14.90 13.17
N ASN A 12 -3.48 -15.83 13.45
CA ASN A 12 -3.68 -16.79 12.60
C ASN A 12 -4.58 -16.50 11.58
N LEU A 13 -5.27 -15.50 11.79
CA LEU A 13 -6.15 -15.00 10.84
C LEU A 13 -5.43 -14.28 9.76
N MET A 14 -4.12 -14.43 9.70
CA MET A 14 -3.35 -13.82 8.68
C MET A 14 -3.77 -14.33 7.31
N ILE A 15 -4.16 -13.43 6.44
CA ILE A 15 -4.53 -13.76 5.08
C ILE A 15 -3.27 -14.16 4.31
N THR A 16 -3.36 -15.24 3.56
CA THR A 16 -2.25 -15.66 2.72
C THR A 16 -2.39 -15.05 1.33
N PHE A 17 -1.40 -14.30 0.92
CA PHE A 17 -1.39 -13.68 -0.39
C PHE A 17 -0.48 -14.45 -1.35
N ALA A 18 -0.69 -14.23 -2.65
CA ALA A 18 0.11 -14.88 -3.67
C ALA A 18 1.48 -14.21 -3.83
N VAL A 19 2.21 -14.11 -2.74
CA VAL A 19 3.56 -13.54 -2.70
C VAL A 19 4.43 -14.45 -1.83
N SER A 20 5.73 -14.22 -1.85
CA SER A 20 6.65 -15.07 -1.08
C SER A 20 6.39 -14.96 0.42
N ALA A 21 6.75 -16.00 1.15
CA ALA A 21 6.60 -16.00 2.60
C ALA A 21 7.39 -14.87 3.24
N GLY A 22 8.54 -14.52 2.67
CA GLY A 22 9.34 -13.39 3.17
C GLY A 22 8.61 -12.07 3.07
N LYS A 23 7.93 -11.82 1.94
CA LYS A 23 7.15 -10.61 1.77
C LYS A 23 5.97 -10.57 2.73
N GLN A 24 5.32 -11.70 2.97
CA GLN A 24 4.23 -11.78 3.92
C GLN A 24 4.69 -11.47 5.33
N ARG A 25 5.85 -11.98 5.73
CA ARG A 25 6.40 -11.71 7.06
C ARG A 25 6.74 -10.23 7.22
N LEU A 26 7.28 -9.60 6.17
CA LEU A 26 7.58 -8.17 6.22
C LEU A 26 6.32 -7.33 6.36
N LEU A 27 5.28 -7.71 5.64
CA LEU A 27 3.99 -7.03 5.76
C LEU A 27 3.44 -7.14 7.18
N GLN A 28 3.43 -8.34 7.74
CA GLN A 28 2.93 -8.57 9.08
C GLN A 28 3.75 -7.81 10.13
N LYS A 29 5.07 -7.81 9.97
CA LYS A 29 5.95 -7.06 10.84
C LYS A 29 5.62 -5.57 10.80
N ARG A 30 5.42 -5.03 9.60
CA ARG A 30 5.09 -3.61 9.43
C ARG A 30 3.75 -3.28 10.05
N MET A 31 2.76 -4.14 9.90
CA MET A 31 1.47 -3.96 10.54
C MET A 31 1.60 -3.93 12.05
N ASN A 32 2.39 -4.83 12.61
CA ASN A 32 2.63 -4.87 14.04
C ASN A 32 3.33 -3.60 14.54
N GLU A 33 4.32 -3.12 13.79
CA GLU A 33 5.06 -1.90 14.14
C GLU A 33 4.15 -0.68 14.17
N LEU A 34 3.20 -0.62 13.26
CA LEU A 34 2.29 0.51 13.17
C LEU A 34 1.02 0.33 14.01
N GLY A 35 0.87 -0.83 14.61
CA GLY A 35 -0.32 -1.11 15.41
C GLY A 35 -1.58 -1.23 14.57
N VAL A 36 -1.45 -1.67 13.33
CA VAL A 36 -2.56 -1.82 12.40
C VAL A 36 -2.98 -3.29 12.37
N ALA A 37 -4.25 -3.55 12.52
CA ALA A 37 -4.79 -4.89 12.48
C ALA A 37 -5.59 -5.09 11.20
N GLU A 38 -5.68 -6.32 10.73
CA GLU A 38 -6.48 -6.66 9.56
C GLU A 38 -7.95 -6.26 9.75
N ALA A 39 -8.44 -6.35 10.98
CA ALA A 39 -9.81 -5.96 11.31
C ALA A 39 -10.07 -4.47 11.13
N ASP A 40 -9.03 -3.63 11.07
CA ASP A 40 -9.18 -2.19 10.88
C ASP A 40 -9.42 -1.84 9.41
N PHE A 41 -9.27 -2.79 8.51
CA PHE A 41 -9.45 -2.54 7.08
C PHE A 41 -10.87 -2.86 6.63
N GLN A 42 -11.34 -2.03 5.71
CA GLN A 42 -12.54 -2.34 4.94
C GLN A 42 -12.07 -2.58 3.51
N GLU A 43 -12.25 -3.79 3.02
CA GLU A 43 -11.76 -4.18 1.71
C GLU A 43 -12.91 -4.40 0.74
N ASN A 44 -12.81 -3.81 -0.43
CA ASN A 44 -13.80 -3.96 -1.48
C ASN A 44 -13.10 -4.34 -2.77
N PHE A 45 -13.74 -5.19 -3.55
CA PHE A 45 -13.23 -5.60 -4.85
C PHE A 45 -14.08 -4.94 -5.92
N ILE A 46 -13.42 -4.23 -6.81
CA ILE A 46 -14.10 -3.42 -7.81
C ILE A 46 -13.71 -3.93 -9.19
N ARG A 47 -14.67 -3.97 -10.09
CA ARG A 47 -14.36 -4.28 -11.47
C ARG A 47 -13.69 -3.08 -12.10
N SER A 48 -12.64 -3.35 -12.87
CA SER A 48 -12.00 -2.30 -13.64
C SER A 48 -13.01 -1.77 -14.65
N SER A 49 -13.20 -0.46 -14.65
CA SER A 49 -14.12 0.18 -15.58
C SER A 49 -13.43 0.73 -16.82
N GLY A 50 -12.22 0.28 -17.08
CA GLY A 50 -11.48 0.76 -18.23
C GLY A 50 -12.12 0.35 -19.55
N SER A 51 -11.78 1.08 -20.58
CA SER A 51 -12.27 0.82 -21.94
C SER A 51 -11.62 -0.40 -22.59
N GLY A 52 -10.98 -1.21 -21.81
CA GLY A 52 -10.30 -2.37 -22.35
C GLY A 52 -11.25 -3.46 -22.81
N GLY A 53 -10.70 -4.48 -23.40
CA GLY A 53 -11.47 -5.55 -23.98
C GLY A 53 -12.18 -6.43 -22.96
N GLN A 54 -12.71 -7.49 -23.45
CA GLN A 54 -13.59 -8.38 -22.68
C GLN A 54 -12.98 -8.97 -21.43
N HIS A 55 -11.67 -9.09 -21.38
CA HIS A 55 -11.01 -9.70 -20.23
C HIS A 55 -11.05 -8.85 -18.98
N ILE A 56 -11.12 -7.56 -19.12
CA ILE A 56 -11.08 -6.64 -18.00
C ILE A 56 -12.37 -6.72 -17.19
N ASN A 57 -13.47 -7.05 -17.83
CA ASN A 57 -14.76 -7.04 -17.16
C ASN A 57 -15.14 -8.33 -16.47
N LYS A 58 -14.30 -9.37 -16.59
CA LYS A 58 -14.66 -10.68 -16.07
C LYS A 58 -14.18 -10.95 -14.65
N SER A 59 -13.26 -10.15 -14.14
CA SER A 59 -12.74 -10.38 -12.80
C SER A 59 -12.58 -9.08 -12.04
N SER A 60 -12.90 -9.13 -10.75
CA SER A 60 -12.75 -7.98 -9.88
C SER A 60 -11.35 -7.99 -9.29
N THR A 61 -10.36 -7.57 -10.08
CA THR A 61 -8.97 -7.57 -9.61
C THR A 61 -8.58 -6.28 -8.90
N CYS A 62 -9.33 -5.21 -9.11
CA CYS A 62 -9.07 -3.95 -8.43
C CYS A 62 -9.48 -4.04 -6.97
N VAL A 63 -8.55 -3.68 -6.10
CA VAL A 63 -8.76 -3.74 -4.65
C VAL A 63 -8.82 -2.33 -4.09
N HIS A 64 -9.89 -2.03 -3.38
CA HIS A 64 -10.04 -0.79 -2.63
C HIS A 64 -9.91 -1.13 -1.15
N LEU A 65 -8.93 -0.56 -0.49
CA LEU A 65 -8.65 -0.82 0.90
C LEU A 65 -8.73 0.46 1.70
N LEU A 66 -9.56 0.46 2.73
CA LEU A 66 -9.77 1.61 3.61
C LEU A 66 -9.35 1.25 5.02
N HIS A 67 -8.56 2.11 5.64
CA HIS A 67 -8.19 1.98 7.05
C HIS A 67 -9.18 2.82 7.86
N LEU A 68 -10.08 2.16 8.56
CA LEU A 68 -11.17 2.83 9.25
C LEU A 68 -10.72 3.86 10.30
N PRO A 69 -9.73 3.57 11.16
CA PRO A 69 -9.32 4.53 12.19
C PRO A 69 -8.77 5.84 11.64
N THR A 70 -8.08 5.81 10.49
CA THR A 70 -7.48 7.02 9.92
C THR A 70 -8.27 7.59 8.76
N GLY A 71 -9.13 6.81 8.14
CA GLY A 71 -9.83 7.21 6.93
C GLY A 71 -8.99 7.19 5.67
N LEU A 72 -7.74 6.74 5.76
CA LEU A 72 -6.88 6.64 4.59
C LEU A 72 -7.27 5.46 3.73
N GLU A 73 -7.14 5.61 2.42
CA GLU A 73 -7.55 4.56 1.49
C GLU A 73 -6.59 4.43 0.32
N VAL A 74 -6.60 3.26 -0.30
CA VAL A 74 -5.77 2.94 -1.46
C VAL A 74 -6.59 2.12 -2.45
N LYS A 75 -6.40 2.37 -3.74
CA LYS A 75 -6.91 1.52 -4.81
C LYS A 75 -5.71 0.91 -5.51
N CYS A 76 -5.76 -0.40 -5.74
CA CYS A 76 -4.69 -1.08 -6.44
C CYS A 76 -5.24 -2.00 -7.52
N MET A 77 -4.76 -1.84 -8.74
CA MET A 77 -5.10 -2.70 -9.86
C MET A 77 -3.88 -2.92 -10.76
N ARG A 78 -2.70 -3.00 -10.14
CA ARG A 78 -1.45 -3.09 -10.90
C ARG A 78 -1.22 -4.44 -11.53
N GLU A 79 -1.69 -5.49 -10.89
CA GLU A 79 -1.43 -6.86 -11.31
C GLU A 79 -2.72 -7.55 -11.74
N ARG A 80 -2.56 -8.67 -12.44
CA ARG A 80 -3.69 -9.47 -12.84
C ARG A 80 -4.27 -10.28 -11.69
N SER A 81 -3.44 -10.56 -10.71
CA SER A 81 -3.84 -11.35 -9.55
C SER A 81 -4.49 -10.45 -8.51
N GLN A 82 -5.73 -10.76 -8.14
CA GLN A 82 -6.41 -10.06 -7.06
C GLN A 82 -5.63 -10.22 -5.76
N SER A 83 -5.12 -11.41 -5.49
CA SER A 83 -4.34 -11.66 -4.28
C SER A 83 -3.10 -10.80 -4.18
N VAL A 84 -2.37 -10.63 -5.28
CA VAL A 84 -1.20 -9.76 -5.31
C VAL A 84 -1.61 -8.30 -5.10
N ASN A 85 -2.71 -7.89 -5.72
CA ASN A 85 -3.22 -6.52 -5.53
C ASN A 85 -3.63 -6.28 -4.08
N ARG A 86 -4.20 -7.26 -3.41
CA ARG A 86 -4.53 -7.16 -1.99
C ARG A 86 -3.28 -6.92 -1.15
N PHE A 87 -2.22 -7.63 -1.45
CA PHE A 87 -0.94 -7.46 -0.76
C PHE A 87 -0.37 -6.05 -1.01
N ILE A 88 -0.33 -5.62 -2.26
CA ILE A 88 0.20 -4.31 -2.63
C ILE A 88 -0.61 -3.20 -1.98
N ALA A 89 -1.94 -3.33 -1.98
CA ALA A 89 -2.82 -2.34 -1.35
C ALA A 89 -2.50 -2.18 0.13
N ARG A 90 -2.29 -3.28 0.83
CA ARG A 90 -1.94 -3.23 2.25
C ARG A 90 -0.60 -2.57 2.48
N ARG A 91 0.39 -2.93 1.68
CA ARG A 91 1.72 -2.33 1.77
C ARG A 91 1.67 -0.81 1.54
N GLU A 92 0.97 -0.39 0.52
CA GLU A 92 0.86 1.05 0.22
C GLU A 92 0.08 1.80 1.29
N LEU A 93 -0.98 1.19 1.81
CA LEU A 93 -1.77 1.83 2.85
C LEU A 93 -0.96 1.99 4.13
N LEU A 94 -0.15 0.99 4.48
CA LEU A 94 0.73 1.09 5.64
C LEU A 94 1.73 2.23 5.48
N GLU A 95 2.26 2.43 4.28
CA GLU A 95 3.16 3.56 4.01
C GLU A 95 2.44 4.90 4.16
N LYS A 96 1.20 4.99 3.70
CA LYS A 96 0.39 6.20 3.91
C LYS A 96 0.15 6.47 5.38
N ILE A 97 -0.15 5.44 6.14
CA ILE A 97 -0.38 5.57 7.59
C ILE A 97 0.89 6.04 8.27
N ALA A 98 2.04 5.44 7.94
CA ALA A 98 3.32 5.83 8.51
C ALA A 98 3.64 7.29 8.16
N ALA A 99 3.43 7.69 6.92
CA ALA A 99 3.68 9.06 6.50
C ALA A 99 2.78 10.04 7.23
N SER A 100 1.51 9.67 7.47
CA SER A 100 0.58 10.54 8.21
C SER A 100 1.00 10.74 9.65
N ARG A 101 1.80 9.81 10.21
CA ARG A 101 2.32 9.93 11.56
C ARG A 101 3.69 10.59 11.60
N GLY A 102 4.19 11.06 10.45
CA GLY A 102 5.50 11.70 10.36
C GLY A 102 6.66 10.73 10.36
N LEU A 103 6.41 9.44 10.17
CA LEU A 103 7.47 8.43 10.12
C LEU A 103 8.08 8.38 8.73
N GLU A 104 9.39 8.11 8.67
CA GLU A 104 10.03 7.93 7.38
C GLU A 104 9.69 6.58 6.80
N THR A 105 9.39 6.57 5.51
CA THR A 105 9.13 5.34 4.78
C THR A 105 10.09 5.27 3.60
N PRO A 106 10.34 4.08 3.05
CA PRO A 106 11.14 3.99 1.83
C PRO A 106 10.61 4.86 0.71
N TYR A 107 9.28 4.98 0.64
CA TYR A 107 8.64 5.83 -0.36
C TYR A 107 8.98 7.30 -0.13
N SER A 108 8.87 7.79 1.10
CA SER A 108 9.14 9.19 1.40
C SER A 108 10.61 9.55 1.18
N ILE A 109 11.52 8.63 1.52
CA ILE A 109 12.96 8.82 1.29
C ILE A 109 13.23 8.92 -0.20
N LYS A 110 12.64 8.04 -0.99
CA LYS A 110 12.83 8.05 -2.44
C LYS A 110 12.28 9.33 -3.05
N ALA A 111 11.10 9.75 -2.63
CA ALA A 111 10.48 10.99 -3.12
C ALA A 111 11.34 12.20 -2.80
N TYR A 112 11.91 12.24 -1.60
CA TYR A 112 12.82 13.31 -1.20
C TYR A 112 14.07 13.36 -2.08
N ARG A 113 14.67 12.19 -2.34
CA ARG A 113 15.85 12.12 -3.22
C ARG A 113 15.54 12.62 -4.62
N ILE A 114 14.40 12.23 -5.17
CA ILE A 114 13.99 12.64 -6.51
C ILE A 114 13.81 14.17 -6.55
N ARG A 115 13.15 14.73 -5.55
CA ARG A 115 12.96 16.18 -5.49
C ARG A 115 14.28 16.93 -5.41
N ARG A 116 15.22 16.41 -4.63
CA ARG A 116 16.56 17.04 -4.53
C ARG A 116 17.29 17.00 -5.86
N GLN A 117 17.23 15.87 -6.56
CA GLN A 117 17.86 15.74 -7.86
C GLN A 117 17.29 16.73 -8.87
N LYS A 118 15.97 16.83 -8.92
CA LYS A 118 15.30 17.78 -9.81
C LYS A 118 15.67 19.23 -9.48
N SER A 119 15.73 19.56 -8.23
CA SER A 119 16.10 20.89 -7.78
C SER A 119 17.53 21.24 -8.19
N ARG A 120 18.47 20.31 -8.02
CA ARG A 120 19.86 20.50 -8.44
C ARG A 120 19.98 20.67 -9.94
N ALA A 121 19.28 19.84 -10.71
CA ALA A 121 19.29 19.94 -12.17
C ALA A 121 18.74 21.29 -12.63
N LYS A 122 17.68 21.75 -12.00
CA LYS A 122 17.08 23.04 -12.32
C LYS A 122 18.07 24.19 -12.04
N ARG A 123 18.78 24.14 -10.90
CA ARG A 123 19.77 25.15 -10.57
C ARG A 123 20.93 25.16 -11.55
N LYS A 124 21.40 23.97 -11.94
CA LYS A 124 22.49 23.88 -12.91
C LYS A 124 22.08 24.47 -14.26
N ARG A 125 20.85 24.24 -14.69
CA ARG A 125 20.36 24.84 -15.93
C ARG A 125 20.29 26.36 -15.84
N ALA A 126 19.78 26.89 -14.74
CA ALA A 126 19.68 28.32 -14.54
C ALA A 126 21.05 28.98 -14.61
N VAL A 127 22.03 28.40 -13.92
CA VAL A 127 23.42 28.93 -13.97
C VAL A 127 23.99 28.86 -15.37
N LYS A 128 23.75 27.78 -16.08
CA LYS A 128 24.27 27.62 -17.44
C LYS A 128 23.65 28.62 -18.41
N GLU A 129 22.38 28.96 -18.22
CA GLU A 129 21.70 29.94 -19.06
C GLU A 129 22.15 31.38 -18.82
N GLU A 130 22.64 31.67 -17.64
CA GLU A 130 23.13 33.00 -17.31
C GLU A 130 24.52 33.26 -17.87
N VAL A 131 25.22 32.25 -18.30
CA VAL A 131 26.55 32.37 -18.91
C VAL A 131 26.40 32.40 -20.43
#